data_50e6e9cb3f266a31e1d32c616176e7dd
#
_entry.id   50e6e9cb3f266a31e1d32c616176e7dd
#
_cell.length_a   1.000
_cell.length_b   1.000
_cell.length_c   1.000
_cell.angle_alpha   90.00
_cell.angle_beta   90.00
_cell.angle_gamma   90.00
#
_symmetry.space_group_name_H-M   'P 1'
#
loop_
_entity.id
_entity.type
_entity.pdbx_description
1 polymer ?
#
loop_
_entity_poly.entity_id
_entity_poly.type
_entity_poly.pdbx_seq_one_letter_code
_entity_poly.pdbx_strand_id
1 'polypeptide(L)'
;MIVTFPHMGYLYIPVKALFDDLNVPVIIPPPVNNKTLEIGTLLAPETACLPMKINLGNYIQSIEKGADTIVLTGSCGPCRFGYYGIVEQEILRDMGYNVDVVILDTPGHDPRELFRRIRKISGNRPWPRILKAFVQASEIIEEMDKLQETFLRKRPREFTAGETDKMKSKFENDALQCIGSKEIMTLIKLYK
;
A
#
# COMPACT_ATOMS: atom_id res chain seq x y z
N MET A 1 -6.20 15.70 4.34
CA MET A 1 -5.91 14.24 4.44
C MET A 1 -5.34 13.79 3.11
N ILE A 2 -4.06 13.48 3.12
CA ILE A 2 -3.32 12.91 1.99
C ILE A 2 -2.76 11.58 2.48
N VAL A 3 -3.29 10.49 1.95
CA VAL A 3 -3.03 9.14 2.47
C VAL A 3 -1.74 8.56 1.91
N THR A 4 -1.01 7.81 2.74
CA THR A 4 0.04 6.89 2.32
C THR A 4 -0.11 5.55 3.04
N PHE A 5 0.64 4.55 2.63
CA PHE A 5 0.57 3.18 3.15
C PHE A 5 1.92 2.46 2.95
N PRO A 6 2.16 1.28 3.56
CA PRO A 6 3.41 0.54 3.35
C PRO A 6 3.56 0.05 1.91
N HIS A 7 4.75 0.15 1.34
CA HIS A 7 5.03 -0.44 0.03
C HIS A 7 5.22 -1.95 0.17
N MET A 8 4.23 -2.72 -0.24
CA MET A 8 4.22 -4.19 -0.18
C MET A 8 3.93 -4.79 -1.56
N GLY A 9 4.97 -5.20 -2.27
CA GLY A 9 4.85 -5.79 -3.59
C GLY A 9 3.99 -4.94 -4.53
N TYR A 10 3.02 -5.55 -5.19
CA TYR A 10 2.10 -4.86 -6.11
C TYR A 10 0.87 -4.24 -5.44
N LEU A 11 0.74 -4.36 -4.12
CA LEU A 11 -0.45 -3.87 -3.39
C LEU A 11 -0.69 -2.37 -3.61
N TYR A 12 0.34 -1.60 -3.95
CA TYR A 12 0.20 -0.17 -4.21
C TYR A 12 -0.73 0.15 -5.38
N ILE A 13 -0.86 -0.73 -6.38
CA ILE A 13 -1.74 -0.53 -7.55
C ILE A 13 -3.22 -0.59 -7.14
N PRO A 14 -3.73 -1.70 -6.53
CA PRO A 14 -5.13 -1.76 -6.11
C PRO A 14 -5.47 -0.76 -5.00
N VAL A 15 -4.53 -0.46 -4.09
CA VAL A 15 -4.75 0.55 -3.04
C VAL A 15 -4.85 1.95 -3.62
N LYS A 16 -4.00 2.30 -4.61
CA LYS A 16 -4.13 3.56 -5.36
C LYS A 16 -5.50 3.63 -6.03
N ALA A 17 -5.90 2.59 -6.76
CA ALA A 17 -7.20 2.54 -7.44
C ALA A 17 -8.38 2.72 -6.47
N LEU A 18 -8.32 2.10 -5.28
CA LEU A 18 -9.29 2.27 -4.21
C LEU A 18 -9.45 3.73 -3.79
N PHE A 19 -8.34 4.42 -3.51
CA PHE A 19 -8.37 5.81 -3.09
C PHE A 19 -8.78 6.77 -4.22
N ASP A 20 -8.37 6.50 -5.46
CA ASP A 20 -8.82 7.24 -6.64
C ASP A 20 -10.35 7.15 -6.79
N ASP A 21 -10.95 5.96 -6.69
CA ASP A 21 -12.41 5.76 -6.78
C ASP A 21 -13.18 6.44 -5.65
N LEU A 22 -12.53 6.60 -4.50
CA LEU A 22 -13.06 7.34 -3.35
C LEU A 22 -12.80 8.84 -3.44
N ASN A 23 -12.03 9.32 -4.43
CA ASN A 23 -11.54 10.70 -4.54
C ASN A 23 -10.81 11.15 -3.26
N VAL A 24 -9.91 10.33 -2.76
CA VAL A 24 -9.03 10.62 -1.64
C VAL A 24 -7.59 10.75 -2.18
N PRO A 25 -6.93 11.88 -1.98
CA PRO A 25 -5.55 12.06 -2.40
C PRO A 25 -4.63 11.02 -1.76
N VAL A 26 -3.76 10.42 -2.57
CA VAL A 26 -2.83 9.38 -2.15
C VAL A 26 -1.42 9.65 -2.62
N ILE A 27 -0.45 9.49 -1.75
CA ILE A 27 0.97 9.46 -2.09
C ILE A 27 1.42 8.01 -2.03
N ILE A 28 1.79 7.49 -3.20
CA ILE A 28 2.34 6.14 -3.29
C ILE A 28 3.76 6.16 -2.71
N PRO A 29 4.05 5.28 -1.74
CA PRO A 29 5.39 5.18 -1.18
C PRO A 29 6.38 4.77 -2.28
N PRO A 30 7.61 5.28 -2.26
CA PRO A 30 8.60 4.91 -3.24
C PRO A 30 8.94 3.41 -3.14
N PRO A 31 9.39 2.80 -4.24
CA PRO A 31 9.98 1.46 -4.17
C PRO A 31 11.09 1.41 -3.13
N VAL A 32 11.23 0.26 -2.47
CA VAL A 32 12.27 0.05 -1.46
C VAL A 32 13.65 0.28 -2.08
N ASN A 33 14.42 1.17 -1.49
CA ASN A 33 15.76 1.55 -1.94
C ASN A 33 16.70 1.74 -0.75
N ASN A 34 17.97 2.05 -1.01
CA ASN A 34 18.96 2.24 0.05
C ASN A 34 18.55 3.32 1.05
N LYS A 35 18.00 4.44 0.59
CA LYS A 35 17.50 5.52 1.47
C LYS A 35 16.38 5.01 2.40
N THR A 36 15.49 4.15 1.88
CA THR A 36 14.41 3.53 2.69
C THR A 36 15.01 2.70 3.83
N LEU A 37 16.02 1.89 3.53
CA LEU A 37 16.69 1.04 4.53
C LEU A 37 17.51 1.86 5.53
N GLU A 38 18.23 2.86 5.08
CA GLU A 38 19.02 3.75 5.94
C GLU A 38 18.12 4.46 6.97
N ILE A 39 17.05 5.09 6.52
CA ILE A 39 16.08 5.75 7.40
C ILE A 39 15.46 4.73 8.37
N GLY A 40 14.99 3.60 7.86
CA GLY A 40 14.32 2.59 8.66
C GLY A 40 15.23 1.93 9.70
N THR A 41 16.49 1.69 9.37
CA THR A 41 17.46 1.13 10.34
C THR A 41 17.90 2.13 11.41
N LEU A 42 17.92 3.41 11.07
CA LEU A 42 18.24 4.47 12.03
C LEU A 42 17.13 4.65 13.08
N LEU A 43 15.86 4.51 12.66
CA LEU A 43 14.71 4.83 13.51
C LEU A 43 14.13 3.62 14.23
N ALA A 44 14.19 2.44 13.60
CA ALA A 44 13.63 1.24 14.20
C ALA A 44 14.54 0.65 15.31
N PRO A 45 13.94 0.01 16.32
CA PRO A 45 14.72 -0.78 17.29
C PRO A 45 15.58 -1.83 16.57
N GLU A 46 16.79 -2.13 17.13
CA GLU A 46 17.71 -3.12 16.53
C GLU A 46 17.05 -4.47 16.29
N THR A 47 16.21 -4.91 17.26
CA THR A 47 15.49 -6.19 17.21
C THR A 47 14.28 -6.19 16.29
N ALA A 48 13.95 -5.06 15.66
CA ALA A 48 12.86 -4.98 14.70
C ALA A 48 13.18 -5.78 13.43
N CYS A 49 12.18 -6.48 12.91
CA CYS A 49 12.35 -7.19 11.65
C CYS A 49 12.41 -6.23 10.45
N LEU A 50 12.95 -6.71 9.35
CA LEU A 50 13.16 -5.92 8.14
C LEU A 50 11.88 -5.20 7.63
N PRO A 51 10.68 -5.82 7.61
CA PRO A 51 9.47 -5.13 7.21
C PRO A 51 9.16 -3.85 7.99
N MET A 52 9.38 -3.82 9.30
CA MET A 52 9.18 -2.62 10.10
C MET A 52 10.13 -1.50 9.69
N LYS A 53 11.40 -1.85 9.43
CA LYS A 53 12.40 -0.89 8.97
C LYS A 53 12.02 -0.30 7.60
N ILE A 54 11.55 -1.15 6.69
CA ILE A 54 11.07 -0.72 5.37
C ILE A 54 9.87 0.21 5.51
N ASN A 55 8.90 -0.13 6.35
CA ASN A 55 7.70 0.68 6.57
C ASN A 55 8.07 2.09 7.05
N LEU A 56 8.88 2.19 8.11
CA LEU A 56 9.32 3.50 8.63
C LEU A 56 10.02 4.34 7.57
N GLY A 57 10.94 3.74 6.80
CA GLY A 57 11.62 4.43 5.70
C GLY A 57 10.65 4.92 4.62
N ASN A 58 9.65 4.11 4.26
CA ASN A 58 8.62 4.48 3.30
C ASN A 58 7.72 5.59 3.82
N TYR A 59 7.33 5.56 5.10
CA TYR A 59 6.51 6.60 5.69
C TYR A 59 7.22 7.94 5.70
N ILE A 60 8.47 7.99 6.16
CA ILE A 60 9.25 9.23 6.16
C ILE A 60 9.36 9.81 4.74
N GLN A 61 9.71 8.99 3.74
CA GLN A 61 9.80 9.45 2.36
C GLN A 61 8.45 9.91 1.79
N SER A 62 7.33 9.36 2.26
CA SER A 62 5.99 9.79 1.87
C SER A 62 5.56 11.07 2.58
N ILE A 63 5.91 11.23 3.86
CA ILE A 63 5.68 12.44 4.63
C ILE A 63 6.46 13.62 4.03
N GLU A 64 7.72 13.41 3.63
CA GLU A 64 8.53 14.40 2.92
C GLU A 64 7.87 14.89 1.62
N LYS A 65 7.00 14.05 1.01
CA LYS A 65 6.21 14.40 -0.19
C LYS A 65 4.85 15.02 0.14
N GLY A 66 4.52 15.18 1.42
CA GLY A 66 3.29 15.81 1.88
C GLY A 66 2.19 14.87 2.34
N ALA A 67 2.46 13.57 2.58
CA ALA A 67 1.49 12.70 3.22
C ALA A 67 1.28 13.12 4.69
N ASP A 68 0.02 13.16 5.11
CA ASP A 68 -0.38 13.52 6.49
C ASP A 68 -1.11 12.39 7.21
N THR A 69 -1.43 11.30 6.50
CA THR A 69 -2.20 10.17 7.03
C THR A 69 -1.60 8.85 6.54
N ILE A 70 -1.21 8.00 7.47
CA ILE A 70 -0.70 6.65 7.19
C ILE A 70 -1.82 5.65 7.42
N VAL A 71 -2.06 4.77 6.46
CA VAL A 71 -3.03 3.68 6.59
C VAL A 71 -2.29 2.35 6.54
N LEU A 72 -2.49 1.52 7.54
CA LEU A 72 -1.93 0.17 7.58
C LEU A 72 -2.93 -0.81 8.19
N THR A 73 -2.73 -2.10 7.92
CA THR A 73 -3.53 -3.15 8.53
C THR A 73 -2.90 -3.61 9.83
N GLY A 74 -3.69 -3.72 10.89
CA GLY A 74 -3.33 -4.39 12.13
C GLY A 74 -3.76 -5.85 12.12
N SER A 75 -3.31 -6.62 13.09
CA SER A 75 -3.71 -8.02 13.25
C SER A 75 -3.51 -8.46 14.68
N CYS A 76 -4.45 -9.24 15.20
CA CYS A 76 -4.33 -9.94 16.50
C CYS A 76 -3.59 -11.28 16.37
N GLY A 77 -2.91 -11.54 15.25
CA GLY A 77 -2.20 -12.78 14.95
C GLY A 77 -0.84 -12.90 15.65
N PRO A 78 -0.17 -14.03 15.51
CA PRO A 78 1.15 -14.29 16.13
C PRO A 78 2.29 -13.49 15.49
N CYS A 79 2.05 -12.86 14.34
CA CYS A 79 3.04 -12.03 13.66
C CYS A 79 3.16 -10.66 14.34
N ARG A 80 4.39 -10.23 14.64
CA ARG A 80 4.66 -8.91 15.22
C ARG A 80 4.18 -7.75 14.35
N PHE A 81 3.97 -8.00 13.06
CA PHE A 81 3.43 -7.01 12.11
C PHE A 81 2.10 -6.39 12.61
N GLY A 82 1.26 -7.17 13.28
CA GLY A 82 0.03 -6.66 13.88
C GLY A 82 0.24 -5.54 14.92
N TYR A 83 1.40 -5.52 15.57
CA TYR A 83 1.77 -4.52 16.57
C TYR A 83 2.52 -3.31 15.99
N TYR A 84 3.01 -3.42 14.76
CA TYR A 84 3.88 -2.39 14.18
C TYR A 84 3.20 -1.04 14.09
N GLY A 85 1.92 -0.99 13.74
CA GLY A 85 1.22 0.27 13.63
C GLY A 85 1.30 1.13 14.88
N ILE A 86 1.23 0.52 16.06
CA ILE A 86 1.34 1.24 17.35
C ILE A 86 2.78 1.72 17.57
N VAL A 87 3.75 0.83 17.35
CA VAL A 87 5.17 1.16 17.57
C VAL A 87 5.65 2.20 16.56
N GLU A 88 5.27 2.07 15.30
CA GLU A 88 5.61 3.02 14.24
C GLU A 88 5.00 4.40 14.51
N GLN A 89 3.76 4.44 15.03
CA GLN A 89 3.11 5.69 15.44
C GLN A 89 3.87 6.39 16.56
N GLU A 90 4.30 5.65 17.58
CA GLU A 90 5.09 6.20 18.69
C GLU A 90 6.44 6.73 18.21
N ILE A 91 7.16 5.97 17.37
CA ILE A 91 8.42 6.40 16.79
C ILE A 91 8.25 7.70 15.99
N LEU A 92 7.25 7.77 15.11
CA LEU A 92 6.98 8.97 14.32
C LEU A 92 6.66 10.18 15.20
N ARG A 93 5.89 9.98 16.26
CA ARG A 93 5.55 11.03 17.23
C ARG A 93 6.80 11.52 17.98
N ASP A 94 7.63 10.61 18.46
CA ASP A 94 8.87 10.96 19.19
C ASP A 94 9.86 11.71 18.30
N MET A 95 9.82 11.44 16.97
CA MET A 95 10.59 12.18 15.97
C MET A 95 9.98 13.55 15.61
N GLY A 96 8.84 13.91 16.18
CA GLY A 96 8.17 15.19 15.93
C GLY A 96 7.31 15.23 14.66
N TYR A 97 7.05 14.09 14.02
CA TYR A 97 6.13 14.04 12.87
C TYR A 97 4.68 14.08 13.34
N ASN A 98 3.95 15.10 12.91
CA ASN A 98 2.53 15.25 13.19
C ASN A 98 1.70 14.58 12.07
N VAL A 99 1.62 13.25 12.10
CA VAL A 99 0.87 12.45 11.13
C VAL A 99 -0.18 11.60 11.82
N ASP A 100 -1.30 11.40 11.16
CA ASP A 100 -2.38 10.55 11.64
C ASP A 100 -2.11 9.11 11.19
N VAL A 101 -2.07 8.17 12.13
CA VAL A 101 -1.86 6.75 11.84
C VAL A 101 -3.17 5.99 12.05
N VAL A 102 -3.72 5.48 10.95
CA VAL A 102 -4.99 4.75 10.96
C VAL A 102 -4.73 3.26 10.76
N ILE A 103 -4.84 2.50 11.84
CA ILE A 103 -4.66 1.06 11.83
C ILE A 103 -6.01 0.39 11.54
N LEU A 104 -6.12 -0.33 10.43
CA LEU A 104 -7.31 -1.07 10.05
C LEU A 104 -7.29 -2.46 10.69
N ASP A 105 -7.80 -2.53 11.88
CA ASP A 105 -8.01 -3.76 12.65
C ASP A 105 -9.32 -3.67 13.45
N THR A 106 -9.64 -4.72 14.18
CA THR A 106 -10.76 -4.78 15.12
C THR A 106 -10.24 -4.75 16.57
N PRO A 107 -9.78 -3.58 17.08
CA PRO A 107 -9.24 -3.51 18.43
C PRO A 107 -10.30 -3.91 19.46
N GLY A 108 -9.94 -4.83 20.36
CA GLY A 108 -10.86 -5.32 21.37
C GLY A 108 -12.11 -6.02 20.83
N HIS A 109 -12.08 -6.50 19.57
CA HIS A 109 -13.21 -7.12 18.86
C HIS A 109 -14.41 -6.16 18.64
N ASP A 110 -14.22 -4.84 18.67
CA ASP A 110 -15.27 -3.87 18.35
C ASP A 110 -15.29 -3.53 16.84
N PRO A 111 -16.23 -4.09 16.07
CA PRO A 111 -16.35 -3.79 14.64
C PRO A 111 -16.74 -2.34 14.36
N ARG A 112 -17.37 -1.64 15.30
CA ARG A 112 -17.81 -0.24 15.10
C ARG A 112 -16.62 0.68 14.92
N GLU A 113 -15.53 0.42 15.64
CA GLU A 113 -14.29 1.19 15.51
C GLU A 113 -13.66 1.00 14.13
N LEU A 114 -13.61 -0.24 13.61
CA LEU A 114 -13.15 -0.51 12.25
C LEU A 114 -13.98 0.25 11.20
N PHE A 115 -15.32 0.21 11.32
CA PHE A 115 -16.21 0.96 10.42
C PHE A 115 -15.97 2.46 10.50
N ARG A 116 -15.73 3.01 11.69
CA ARG A 116 -15.40 4.43 11.88
C ARG A 116 -14.09 4.79 11.17
N ARG A 117 -13.05 3.96 11.32
CA ARG A 117 -11.75 4.15 10.67
C ARG A 117 -11.84 4.07 9.16
N ILE A 118 -12.54 3.06 8.63
CA ILE A 118 -12.79 2.94 7.18
C ILE A 118 -13.50 4.18 6.65
N ARG A 119 -14.54 4.65 7.33
CA ARG A 119 -15.26 5.85 6.93
C ARG A 119 -14.36 7.09 6.94
N LYS A 120 -13.49 7.24 7.94
CA LYS A 120 -12.53 8.33 8.05
C LYS A 120 -11.59 8.36 6.84
N ILE A 121 -10.90 7.25 6.54
CA ILE A 121 -9.94 7.18 5.43
C ILE A 121 -10.61 7.27 4.06
N SER A 122 -11.89 6.94 3.97
CA SER A 122 -12.68 7.06 2.73
C SER A 122 -13.22 8.48 2.49
N GLY A 123 -12.77 9.48 3.23
CA GLY A 123 -13.26 10.85 3.12
C GLY A 123 -14.74 11.00 3.44
N ASN A 124 -15.26 10.20 4.38
CA ASN A 124 -16.68 10.16 4.79
C ASN A 124 -17.66 9.89 3.64
N ARG A 125 -17.24 9.17 2.61
CA ARG A 125 -18.10 8.79 1.48
C ARG A 125 -19.24 7.87 1.92
N PRO A 126 -20.36 7.82 1.17
CA PRO A 126 -21.47 6.92 1.48
C PRO A 126 -21.05 5.45 1.35
N TRP A 127 -21.57 4.60 2.23
CA TRP A 127 -21.22 3.18 2.32
C TRP A 127 -21.32 2.40 0.99
N PRO A 128 -22.35 2.59 0.14
CA PRO A 128 -22.40 1.87 -1.14
C PRO A 128 -21.19 2.16 -2.04
N ARG A 129 -20.69 3.40 -2.02
CA ARG A 129 -19.49 3.77 -2.78
C ARG A 129 -18.23 3.16 -2.18
N ILE A 130 -18.11 3.14 -0.85
CA ILE A 130 -16.99 2.51 -0.15
C ILE A 130 -16.94 1.02 -0.47
N LEU A 131 -18.06 0.31 -0.30
CA LEU A 131 -18.14 -1.13 -0.60
C LEU A 131 -17.80 -1.44 -2.05
N LYS A 132 -18.33 -0.65 -3.00
CA LYS A 132 -18.00 -0.81 -4.41
C LYS A 132 -16.50 -0.66 -4.68
N ALA A 133 -15.88 0.36 -4.12
CA ALA A 133 -14.44 0.59 -4.29
C ALA A 133 -13.61 -0.56 -3.71
N PHE A 134 -13.99 -1.10 -2.54
CA PHE A 134 -13.32 -2.27 -1.96
C PHE A 134 -13.47 -3.54 -2.81
N VAL A 135 -14.67 -3.81 -3.34
CA VAL A 135 -14.91 -4.95 -4.25
C VAL A 135 -14.05 -4.81 -5.51
N GLN A 136 -14.02 -3.63 -6.12
CA GLN A 136 -13.21 -3.38 -7.31
C GLN A 136 -11.70 -3.52 -7.03
N ALA A 137 -11.23 -3.06 -5.87
CA ALA A 137 -9.84 -3.24 -5.47
C ALA A 137 -9.50 -4.73 -5.25
N SER A 138 -10.42 -5.52 -4.68
CA SER A 138 -10.24 -6.97 -4.53
C SER A 138 -10.16 -7.68 -5.88
N GLU A 139 -11.00 -7.31 -6.84
CA GLU A 139 -10.94 -7.83 -8.22
C GLU A 139 -9.59 -7.50 -8.88
N ILE A 140 -9.06 -6.28 -8.67
CA ILE A 140 -7.74 -5.91 -9.16
C ILE A 140 -6.65 -6.80 -8.55
N ILE A 141 -6.71 -7.09 -7.25
CA ILE A 141 -5.74 -7.97 -6.57
C ILE A 141 -5.72 -9.34 -7.25
N GLU A 142 -6.89 -9.97 -7.46
CA GLU A 142 -6.98 -11.27 -8.11
C GLU A 142 -6.44 -11.27 -9.53
N GLU A 143 -6.72 -10.23 -10.30
CA GLU A 143 -6.25 -10.10 -11.67
C GLU A 143 -4.74 -9.79 -11.75
N MET A 144 -4.21 -9.05 -10.78
CA MET A 144 -2.77 -8.81 -10.62
C MET A 144 -2.01 -10.09 -10.28
N ASP A 145 -2.56 -10.96 -9.42
CA ASP A 145 -1.96 -12.25 -9.09
C ASP A 145 -1.84 -13.12 -10.35
N LYS A 146 -2.90 -13.18 -11.16
CA LYS A 146 -2.88 -13.91 -12.45
C LYS A 146 -1.87 -13.33 -13.43
N LEU A 147 -1.76 -12.01 -13.49
CA LEU A 147 -0.78 -11.33 -14.34
C LEU A 147 0.65 -11.63 -13.87
N GLN A 148 0.89 -11.58 -12.57
CA GLN A 148 2.18 -11.91 -11.97
C GLN A 148 2.57 -13.37 -12.27
N GLU A 149 1.64 -14.30 -12.13
CA GLU A 149 1.86 -15.69 -12.50
C GLU A 149 2.24 -15.83 -13.98
N THR A 150 1.60 -15.05 -14.85
CA THR A 150 1.92 -15.02 -16.29
C THR A 150 3.36 -14.56 -16.52
N PHE A 151 3.81 -13.49 -15.89
CA PHE A 151 5.19 -13.02 -15.97
C PHE A 151 6.18 -14.07 -15.45
N LEU A 152 5.90 -14.70 -14.31
CA LEU A 152 6.76 -15.74 -13.74
C LEU A 152 6.87 -16.98 -14.66
N ARG A 153 5.79 -17.38 -15.32
CA ARG A 153 5.78 -18.49 -16.27
C ARG A 153 6.49 -18.17 -17.59
N LYS A 154 6.42 -16.92 -18.06
CA LYS A 154 7.08 -16.48 -19.30
C LYS A 154 8.57 -16.24 -19.13
N ARG A 155 9.00 -15.73 -17.98
CA ARG A 155 10.41 -15.37 -17.70
C ARG A 155 11.44 -16.45 -18.03
N PRO A 156 11.30 -17.74 -17.67
CA PRO A 156 12.26 -18.77 -18.04
C PRO A 156 12.20 -19.19 -19.50
N ARG A 157 11.23 -18.69 -20.28
CA ARG A 157 10.99 -19.04 -21.69
C ARG A 157 11.19 -17.86 -22.64
N GLU A 158 11.68 -16.73 -22.15
CA GLU A 158 11.93 -15.56 -22.98
C GLU A 158 13.11 -15.82 -23.97
N PHE A 159 12.99 -15.29 -25.18
CA PHE A 159 14.05 -15.41 -26.20
C PHE A 159 15.20 -14.44 -25.91
N THR A 160 14.88 -13.26 -25.41
CA THR A 160 15.85 -12.23 -25.06
C THR A 160 15.83 -12.03 -23.56
N ALA A 161 16.96 -12.24 -22.88
CA ALA A 161 17.07 -12.11 -21.43
C ALA A 161 16.61 -10.72 -20.95
N GLY A 162 15.69 -10.70 -19.96
CA GLY A 162 15.15 -9.49 -19.35
C GLY A 162 14.00 -8.83 -20.11
N GLU A 163 13.46 -9.46 -21.16
CA GLU A 163 12.29 -8.93 -21.88
C GLU A 163 11.04 -8.90 -20.99
N THR A 164 10.81 -9.96 -20.22
CA THR A 164 9.70 -10.06 -19.26
C THR A 164 9.83 -9.00 -18.17
N ASP A 165 11.04 -8.76 -17.66
CA ASP A 165 11.28 -7.73 -16.63
C ASP A 165 11.05 -6.31 -17.18
N LYS A 166 11.42 -6.04 -18.45
CA LYS A 166 11.10 -4.77 -19.11
C LYS A 166 9.59 -4.57 -19.26
N MET A 167 8.88 -5.63 -19.68
CA MET A 167 7.42 -5.59 -19.82
C MET A 167 6.73 -5.34 -18.48
N LYS A 168 7.20 -6.00 -17.43
CA LYS A 168 6.74 -5.80 -16.05
C LYS A 168 6.95 -4.35 -15.61
N SER A 169 8.14 -3.80 -15.76
CA SER A 169 8.45 -2.41 -15.39
C SER A 169 7.61 -1.41 -16.20
N LYS A 170 7.36 -1.70 -17.47
CA LYS A 170 6.46 -0.90 -18.30
C LYS A 170 5.04 -0.93 -17.74
N PHE A 171 4.51 -2.12 -17.43
CA PHE A 171 3.19 -2.26 -16.80
C PHE A 171 3.08 -1.46 -15.50
N GLU A 172 4.09 -1.54 -14.62
CA GLU A 172 4.12 -0.81 -13.36
C GLU A 172 4.06 0.72 -13.58
N ASN A 173 4.82 1.23 -14.54
CA ASN A 173 4.80 2.65 -14.88
C ASN A 173 3.46 3.09 -15.48
N ASP A 174 2.90 2.30 -16.39
CA ASP A 174 1.60 2.58 -17.00
C ASP A 174 0.48 2.55 -15.93
N ALA A 175 0.54 1.60 -14.99
CA ALA A 175 -0.42 1.48 -13.89
C ALA A 175 -0.41 2.69 -12.96
N LEU A 176 0.74 3.33 -12.76
CA LEU A 176 0.85 4.56 -11.96
C LEU A 176 0.16 5.75 -12.61
N GLN A 177 0.01 5.75 -13.94
CA GLN A 177 -0.68 6.81 -14.70
C GLN A 177 -2.19 6.61 -14.76
N CYS A 178 -2.67 5.38 -14.54
CA CYS A 178 -4.10 5.07 -14.53
C CYS A 178 -4.82 5.73 -13.35
N ILE A 179 -6.08 6.14 -13.57
CA ILE A 179 -6.94 6.72 -12.53
C ILE A 179 -8.13 5.80 -12.26
N GLY A 180 -8.18 5.25 -11.05
CA GLY A 180 -9.27 4.40 -10.59
C GLY A 180 -9.27 2.98 -11.16
N SER A 181 -10.17 2.18 -10.64
CA SER A 181 -10.22 0.73 -10.87
C SER A 181 -10.48 0.36 -12.33
N LYS A 182 -11.27 1.14 -13.07
CA LYS A 182 -11.65 0.80 -14.44
C LYS A 182 -10.46 0.83 -15.40
N GLU A 183 -9.61 1.86 -15.30
CA GLU A 183 -8.43 2.00 -16.15
C GLU A 183 -7.40 0.91 -15.83
N ILE A 184 -7.16 0.64 -14.54
CA ILE A 184 -6.28 -0.44 -14.10
C ILE A 184 -6.74 -1.80 -14.65
N MET A 185 -8.04 -2.12 -14.54
CA MET A 185 -8.59 -3.36 -15.07
C MET A 185 -8.43 -3.48 -16.59
N THR A 186 -8.56 -2.36 -17.30
CA THR A 186 -8.34 -2.32 -18.76
C THR A 186 -6.86 -2.56 -19.08
N LEU A 187 -5.96 -1.91 -18.35
CA LEU A 187 -4.52 -2.09 -18.50
C LEU A 187 -4.09 -3.55 -18.25
N ILE A 188 -4.57 -4.17 -17.17
CA ILE A 188 -4.25 -5.57 -16.85
C ILE A 188 -4.65 -6.49 -18.02
N LYS A 189 -5.81 -6.27 -18.64
CA LYS A 189 -6.26 -7.07 -19.81
C LYS A 189 -5.37 -6.91 -21.03
N LEU A 190 -4.70 -5.77 -21.21
CA LEU A 190 -3.77 -5.53 -22.31
C LEU A 190 -2.44 -6.27 -22.14
N TYR A 191 -2.06 -6.57 -20.88
CA TYR A 191 -0.79 -7.22 -20.55
C TYR A 191 -0.91 -8.74 -20.31
N LYS A 192 -2.11 -9.30 -20.31
CA LYS A 192 -2.36 -10.75 -20.24
C LYS A 192 -2.21 -11.43 -21.59
#